data_d601887470693a37bbf6e786e6943f4d
#
_entry.id   d601887470693a37bbf6e786e6943f4d
#
_cell.length_a   1.000
_cell.length_b   1.000
_cell.length_c   1.000
_cell.angle_alpha   90.00
_cell.angle_beta   90.00
_cell.angle_gamma   90.00
#
_symmetry.space_group_name_H-M   'P 1'
#
loop_
_entity.id
_entity.type
_entity.pdbx_description
1 polymer ?
#
loop_
_entity_poly.entity_id
_entity_poly.type
_entity_poly.pdbx_seq_one_letter_code
_entity_poly.pdbx_strand_id
1 'polypeptide(L)'
;MQTAKKIRKPWWVSKSTALLQEFAHASKGTYVPSSFKGWKYTGQHVTIPLAAQGSGMIVVTVTDSSSNSSGQLAVSMKYSYSSRRILEFHLCKVNRPLFLPFHPQLRPVTLPNSAMNKAFHAKASHPSLLRSLLKQDGLQEALEGQPGSYIKLQFKEHKAVLSLTETSKKPDTHSLEKGVKLMKHFIAGLHEQGFIREKI
;
A
#
# COMPACT_ATOMS: atom_id res chain seq x y z
N MET A 1 -35.17 4.24 -11.10
CA MET A 1 -34.30 3.76 -10.01
C MET A 1 -34.13 2.26 -10.15
N GLN A 2 -33.01 1.78 -10.69
CA GLN A 2 -32.72 0.33 -10.76
C GLN A 2 -32.06 -0.09 -9.45
N THR A 3 -32.79 -0.85 -8.66
CA THR A 3 -32.27 -1.52 -7.45
C THR A 3 -31.21 -2.53 -7.86
N ALA A 4 -29.96 -2.26 -7.48
CA ALA A 4 -28.85 -3.18 -7.69
C ALA A 4 -29.19 -4.54 -7.04
N LYS A 5 -29.38 -5.56 -7.87
CA LYS A 5 -29.62 -6.95 -7.45
C LYS A 5 -28.41 -7.42 -6.64
N LYS A 6 -28.57 -7.56 -5.33
CA LYS A 6 -27.56 -8.08 -4.41
C LYS A 6 -27.27 -9.53 -4.79
N ILE A 7 -26.21 -9.78 -5.56
CA ILE A 7 -25.79 -11.13 -5.95
C ILE A 7 -25.44 -11.89 -4.66
N ARG A 8 -26.20 -12.92 -4.31
CA ARG A 8 -25.90 -13.80 -3.17
C ARG A 8 -24.57 -14.49 -3.44
N LYS A 9 -23.54 -14.13 -2.67
CA LYS A 9 -22.21 -14.76 -2.75
C LYS A 9 -22.33 -16.24 -2.39
N PRO A 10 -21.75 -17.15 -3.21
CA PRO A 10 -21.70 -18.58 -2.86
C PRO A 10 -20.95 -18.76 -1.54
N TRP A 11 -21.44 -19.64 -0.66
CA TRP A 11 -20.87 -19.87 0.68
C TRP A 11 -19.41 -20.37 0.69
N TRP A 12 -18.93 -20.93 -0.44
CA TRP A 12 -17.55 -21.42 -0.60
C TRP A 12 -16.52 -20.34 -1.03
N VAL A 13 -16.97 -19.12 -1.32
CA VAL A 13 -16.05 -18.04 -1.69
C VAL A 13 -15.52 -17.38 -0.41
N SER A 14 -14.19 -17.37 -0.23
CA SER A 14 -13.57 -16.73 0.93
C SER A 14 -13.91 -15.23 0.99
N LYS A 15 -13.91 -14.66 2.20
CA LYS A 15 -14.17 -13.21 2.39
C LYS A 15 -13.17 -12.35 1.62
N SER A 16 -11.90 -12.76 1.60
CA SER A 16 -10.83 -12.08 0.87
C SER A 16 -11.04 -12.14 -0.65
N THR A 17 -11.47 -13.29 -1.18
CA THR A 17 -11.79 -13.43 -2.61
C THR A 17 -12.94 -12.51 -3.02
N ALA A 18 -14.03 -12.55 -2.26
CA ALA A 18 -15.21 -11.74 -2.55
C ALA A 18 -14.89 -10.24 -2.53
N LEU A 19 -14.10 -9.78 -1.53
CA LEU A 19 -13.67 -8.40 -1.42
C LEU A 19 -12.79 -7.98 -2.60
N LEU A 20 -11.81 -8.81 -2.98
CA LEU A 20 -10.92 -8.50 -4.12
C LEU A 20 -11.67 -8.44 -5.45
N GLN A 21 -12.66 -9.32 -5.68
CA GLN A 21 -13.47 -9.27 -6.90
C GLN A 21 -14.34 -8.00 -6.96
N GLU A 22 -15.00 -7.65 -5.85
CA GLU A 22 -15.78 -6.42 -5.74
C GLU A 22 -14.91 -5.18 -5.94
N PHE A 23 -13.74 -5.16 -5.32
CA PHE A 23 -12.77 -4.08 -5.45
C PHE A 23 -12.22 -3.95 -6.87
N ALA A 24 -11.92 -5.06 -7.55
CA ALA A 24 -11.47 -5.04 -8.95
C ALA A 24 -12.51 -4.36 -9.86
N HIS A 25 -13.79 -4.66 -9.64
CA HIS A 25 -14.88 -4.03 -10.40
C HIS A 25 -14.98 -2.52 -10.11
N ALA A 26 -14.93 -2.12 -8.83
CA ALA A 26 -15.04 -0.71 -8.43
C ALA A 26 -13.85 0.13 -8.90
N SER A 27 -12.63 -0.40 -8.79
CA SER A 27 -11.38 0.30 -9.12
C SER A 27 -10.98 0.24 -10.61
N LYS A 28 -11.77 -0.43 -11.46
CA LYS A 28 -11.41 -0.77 -12.85
C LYS A 28 -10.08 -1.53 -12.94
N GLY A 29 -9.77 -2.30 -11.89
CA GLY A 29 -8.60 -3.17 -11.83
C GLY A 29 -8.87 -4.55 -12.42
N THR A 30 -7.82 -5.35 -12.58
CA THR A 30 -7.91 -6.73 -13.03
C THR A 30 -7.72 -7.69 -11.85
N TYR A 31 -8.73 -8.50 -11.56
CA TYR A 31 -8.61 -9.57 -10.58
C TYR A 31 -7.83 -10.75 -11.18
N VAL A 32 -6.82 -11.20 -10.46
CA VAL A 32 -6.01 -12.36 -10.81
C VAL A 32 -6.20 -13.43 -9.73
N PRO A 33 -6.76 -14.61 -10.07
CA PRO A 33 -6.93 -15.70 -9.12
C PRO A 33 -5.59 -16.27 -8.67
N SER A 34 -5.59 -16.98 -7.54
CA SER A 34 -4.41 -17.73 -7.11
C SER A 34 -4.04 -18.80 -8.11
N SER A 35 -2.76 -18.99 -8.32
CA SER A 35 -2.24 -19.97 -9.28
C SER A 35 -0.95 -20.64 -8.77
N PHE A 36 -0.74 -21.88 -9.24
CA PHE A 36 0.51 -22.60 -9.08
C PHE A 36 1.21 -22.73 -10.44
N LYS A 37 2.48 -22.34 -10.49
CA LYS A 37 3.35 -22.62 -11.65
C LYS A 37 4.57 -23.38 -11.15
N GLY A 38 4.54 -24.71 -11.32
CA GLY A 38 5.52 -25.59 -10.71
C GLY A 38 5.50 -25.48 -9.18
N TRP A 39 6.63 -25.11 -8.57
CA TRP A 39 6.78 -24.94 -7.13
C TRP A 39 6.39 -23.53 -6.62
N LYS A 40 6.07 -22.60 -7.53
CA LYS A 40 5.78 -21.21 -7.16
C LYS A 40 4.28 -20.99 -7.02
N TYR A 41 3.85 -20.70 -5.81
CA TYR A 41 2.50 -20.23 -5.52
C TYR A 41 2.40 -18.71 -5.69
N THR A 42 1.41 -18.26 -6.42
CA THR A 42 1.02 -16.83 -6.50
C THR A 42 -0.36 -16.69 -5.92
N GLY A 43 -0.49 -15.92 -4.84
CA GLY A 43 -1.77 -15.63 -4.20
C GLY A 43 -2.67 -14.75 -5.07
N GLN A 44 -3.97 -14.82 -4.80
CA GLN A 44 -4.96 -13.97 -5.46
C GLN A 44 -4.67 -12.48 -5.22
N HIS A 45 -4.87 -11.64 -6.23
CA HIS A 45 -4.61 -10.21 -6.13
C HIS A 45 -5.40 -9.41 -7.18
N VAL A 46 -5.42 -8.09 -6.98
CA VAL A 46 -5.94 -7.14 -7.97
C VAL A 46 -4.78 -6.27 -8.46
N THR A 47 -4.68 -6.10 -9.77
CA THR A 47 -3.72 -5.18 -10.40
C THR A 47 -4.44 -3.92 -10.85
N ILE A 48 -3.91 -2.75 -10.49
CA ILE A 48 -4.44 -1.45 -10.86
C ILE A 48 -3.39 -0.73 -11.71
N PRO A 49 -3.66 -0.48 -13.01
CA PRO A 49 -2.72 0.23 -13.87
C PRO A 49 -2.64 1.72 -13.48
N LEU A 50 -1.45 2.29 -13.60
CA LEU A 50 -1.18 3.70 -13.39
C LEU A 50 -1.11 4.40 -14.75
N ALA A 51 -2.26 4.75 -15.32
CA ALA A 51 -2.35 5.31 -16.68
C ALA A 51 -1.62 6.64 -16.88
N ALA A 52 -1.38 7.41 -15.82
CA ALA A 52 -0.79 8.76 -15.88
C ALA A 52 0.70 8.82 -15.47
N GLN A 53 1.31 7.73 -15.03
CA GLN A 53 2.63 7.74 -14.39
C GLN A 53 3.55 6.60 -14.88
N GLY A 54 3.44 6.24 -16.14
CA GLY A 54 4.28 5.19 -16.74
C GLY A 54 3.70 3.77 -16.63
N SER A 55 4.46 2.77 -17.07
CA SER A 55 4.04 1.36 -17.23
C SER A 55 3.94 0.55 -15.93
N GLY A 56 3.74 1.20 -14.78
CA GLY A 56 3.65 0.54 -13.47
C GLY A 56 2.23 0.12 -13.09
N MET A 57 2.12 -0.83 -12.17
CA MET A 57 0.86 -1.26 -11.58
C MET A 57 0.95 -1.38 -10.07
N ILE A 58 -0.14 -1.04 -9.37
CA ILE A 58 -0.29 -1.34 -7.94
C ILE A 58 -0.89 -2.74 -7.83
N VAL A 59 -0.23 -3.61 -7.07
CA VAL A 59 -0.72 -4.96 -6.76
C VAL A 59 -1.35 -4.93 -5.38
N VAL A 60 -2.63 -5.25 -5.29
CA VAL A 60 -3.41 -5.30 -4.04
C VAL A 60 -3.70 -6.74 -3.68
N THR A 61 -3.28 -7.17 -2.49
CA THR A 61 -3.55 -8.51 -1.95
C THR A 61 -4.32 -8.40 -0.64
N VAL A 62 -5.25 -9.31 -0.42
CA VAL A 62 -5.95 -9.48 0.85
C VAL A 62 -5.79 -10.93 1.25
N THR A 63 -5.25 -11.16 2.44
CA THR A 63 -5.01 -12.49 2.98
C THR A 63 -5.72 -12.67 4.30
N ASP A 64 -6.29 -13.85 4.51
CA ASP A 64 -6.84 -14.23 5.81
C ASP A 64 -5.67 -14.43 6.79
N SER A 65 -5.64 -13.68 7.87
CA SER A 65 -4.65 -13.84 8.94
C SER A 65 -5.03 -15.05 9.79
N SER A 66 -4.66 -16.24 9.33
CA SER A 66 -5.01 -17.51 9.97
C SER A 66 -4.33 -17.75 11.32
N SER A 67 -3.34 -16.94 11.70
CA SER A 67 -2.56 -17.11 12.94
C SER A 67 -3.22 -16.52 14.20
N ASN A 68 -4.26 -15.72 14.04
CA ASN A 68 -4.97 -15.12 15.18
C ASN A 68 -6.46 -15.47 15.13
N SER A 69 -6.98 -16.00 16.21
CA SER A 69 -8.40 -16.28 16.49
C SER A 69 -9.35 -15.05 16.31
N SER A 70 -8.81 -13.92 15.88
CA SER A 70 -9.51 -12.63 15.75
C SER A 70 -10.18 -12.38 14.39
N GLY A 71 -10.06 -13.27 13.42
CA GLY A 71 -10.68 -13.13 12.09
C GLY A 71 -10.29 -11.85 11.33
N GLN A 72 -9.05 -11.37 11.54
CA GLN A 72 -8.52 -10.18 10.88
C GLN A 72 -8.05 -10.52 9.47
N LEU A 73 -8.24 -9.58 8.54
CA LEU A 73 -7.70 -9.63 7.19
C LEU A 73 -6.48 -8.71 7.10
N ALA A 74 -5.41 -9.22 6.48
CA ALA A 74 -4.23 -8.43 6.16
C ALA A 74 -4.34 -7.93 4.71
N VAL A 75 -4.36 -6.61 4.56
CA VAL A 75 -4.31 -5.91 3.27
C VAL A 75 -2.88 -5.53 2.98
N SER A 76 -2.39 -5.81 1.78
CA SER A 76 -1.08 -5.36 1.31
C SER A 76 -1.20 -4.79 -0.10
N MET A 77 -0.65 -3.59 -0.28
CA MET A 77 -0.55 -2.93 -1.58
C MET A 77 0.92 -2.73 -1.90
N LYS A 78 1.35 -3.05 -3.12
CA LYS A 78 2.75 -2.96 -3.53
C LYS A 78 2.87 -2.29 -4.89
N TYR A 79 3.86 -1.43 -5.02
CA TYR A 79 4.30 -0.84 -6.28
C TYR A 79 5.81 -1.00 -6.39
N SER A 80 6.27 -1.56 -7.52
CA SER A 80 7.70 -1.79 -7.78
C SER A 80 8.15 -0.99 -8.97
N TYR A 81 9.32 -0.33 -8.86
CA TYR A 81 9.91 0.46 -9.93
C TYR A 81 11.43 0.37 -9.92
N SER A 82 12.05 0.68 -11.05
CA SER A 82 13.51 0.78 -11.15
C SER A 82 13.95 2.20 -10.80
N SER A 83 14.93 2.35 -9.91
CA SER A 83 15.48 3.64 -9.52
C SER A 83 17.01 3.58 -9.45
N ARG A 84 17.67 4.69 -9.82
CA ARG A 84 19.11 4.87 -9.56
C ARG A 84 19.39 5.57 -8.23
N ARG A 85 18.38 6.22 -7.66
CA ARG A 85 18.48 6.93 -6.38
C ARG A 85 17.94 6.04 -5.27
N ILE A 86 18.70 5.90 -4.21
CA ILE A 86 18.31 5.09 -3.05
C ILE A 86 17.60 6.00 -2.05
N LEU A 87 16.35 5.69 -1.79
CA LEU A 87 15.57 6.23 -0.67
C LEU A 87 14.88 5.07 -0.01
N GLU A 88 15.14 4.86 1.26
CA GLU A 88 14.43 3.90 2.09
C GLU A 88 13.76 4.64 3.24
N PHE A 89 12.52 4.27 3.53
CA PHE A 89 11.82 4.81 4.69
C PHE A 89 10.77 3.86 5.24
N HIS A 90 10.44 4.08 6.51
CA HIS A 90 9.34 3.46 7.21
C HIS A 90 8.48 4.55 7.84
N LEU A 91 7.17 4.43 7.68
CA LEU A 91 6.18 5.31 8.28
C LEU A 91 5.08 4.45 8.91
N CYS A 92 4.82 4.63 10.20
CA CYS A 92 3.81 3.85 10.93
C CYS A 92 3.14 4.69 12.01
N LYS A 93 1.94 4.30 12.43
CA LYS A 93 1.22 4.94 13.54
C LYS A 93 1.99 4.79 14.86
N VAL A 94 1.97 5.84 15.69
CA VAL A 94 2.67 5.90 16.99
C VAL A 94 2.30 4.75 17.94
N ASN A 95 1.03 4.32 17.95
CA ASN A 95 0.54 3.28 18.87
C ASN A 95 0.71 1.84 18.36
N ARG A 96 1.41 1.61 17.25
CA ARG A 96 1.78 0.26 16.84
C ARG A 96 3.04 -0.16 17.62
N PRO A 97 3.05 -1.35 18.23
CA PRO A 97 4.29 -1.87 18.81
C PRO A 97 5.33 -1.93 17.71
N LEU A 98 6.39 -1.15 17.89
CA LEU A 98 7.47 -0.96 16.94
C LEU A 98 8.40 -2.20 16.94
N PHE A 99 7.91 -3.33 16.47
CA PHE A 99 8.78 -4.34 15.86
C PHE A 99 9.21 -3.87 14.46
N LEU A 100 9.69 -2.61 14.39
CA LEU A 100 10.46 -2.19 13.23
C LEU A 100 11.75 -3.02 13.25
N PRO A 101 12.00 -3.86 12.23
CA PRO A 101 13.29 -4.52 12.14
C PRO A 101 14.36 -3.44 12.28
N PHE A 102 15.34 -3.71 13.13
CA PHE A 102 16.43 -2.78 13.40
C PHE A 102 17.19 -2.56 12.08
N HIS A 103 16.89 -1.44 11.40
CA HIS A 103 17.61 -1.00 10.22
C HIS A 103 18.60 0.09 10.67
N PRO A 104 19.88 -0.24 10.87
CA PRO A 104 20.87 0.69 11.42
C PRO A 104 21.09 1.92 10.54
N GLN A 105 20.70 1.84 9.26
CA GLN A 105 20.85 2.92 8.29
C GLN A 105 19.71 3.94 8.28
N LEU A 106 18.57 3.66 8.95
CA LEU A 106 17.40 4.55 8.97
C LEU A 106 17.44 5.47 10.19
N ARG A 107 17.44 6.80 9.94
CA ARG A 107 17.41 7.84 10.97
C ARG A 107 15.98 8.29 11.27
N PRO A 108 15.65 8.64 12.52
CA PRO A 108 14.35 9.25 12.84
C PRO A 108 14.11 10.53 12.02
N VAL A 109 12.86 10.75 11.65
CA VAL A 109 12.44 11.92 10.86
C VAL A 109 11.37 12.69 11.63
N THR A 110 11.61 13.99 11.86
CA THR A 110 10.56 14.91 12.31
C THR A 110 9.67 15.23 11.12
N LEU A 111 8.38 14.97 11.24
CA LEU A 111 7.40 15.18 10.18
C LEU A 111 7.03 16.66 10.00
N PRO A 112 6.47 17.07 8.84
CA PRO A 112 6.27 18.46 8.50
C PRO A 112 5.39 19.26 9.48
N ASN A 113 4.40 18.61 10.11
CA ASN A 113 3.51 19.27 11.07
C ASN A 113 3.40 18.49 12.39
N SER A 114 2.93 19.17 13.44
CA SER A 114 2.81 18.60 14.79
C SER A 114 1.76 17.51 14.89
N ALA A 115 0.68 17.58 14.11
CA ALA A 115 -0.37 16.56 14.08
C ALA A 115 0.17 15.25 13.53
N MET A 116 0.93 15.31 12.42
CA MET A 116 1.60 14.13 11.88
C MET A 116 2.61 13.53 12.85
N ASN A 117 3.41 14.35 13.57
CA ASN A 117 4.37 13.85 14.56
C ASN A 117 3.69 13.15 15.74
N LYS A 118 2.47 13.57 16.12
CA LYS A 118 1.66 12.89 17.14
C LYS A 118 1.02 11.60 16.64
N ALA A 119 0.72 11.52 15.35
CA ALA A 119 0.03 10.39 14.74
C ALA A 119 0.97 9.29 14.21
N PHE A 120 2.15 9.67 13.70
CA PHE A 120 3.06 8.76 13.00
C PHE A 120 4.51 8.85 13.49
N HIS A 121 5.18 7.70 13.47
CA HIS A 121 6.64 7.59 13.55
C HIS A 121 7.20 7.37 12.17
N ALA A 122 8.28 8.08 11.85
CA ALA A 122 8.99 7.95 10.59
C ALA A 122 10.49 7.73 10.80
N LYS A 123 11.07 6.86 9.97
CA LYS A 123 12.53 6.69 9.82
C LYS A 123 12.87 6.65 8.35
N ALA A 124 13.99 7.26 7.94
CA ALA A 124 14.44 7.27 6.56
C ALA A 124 15.97 7.26 6.44
N SER A 125 16.47 6.74 5.31
CA SER A 125 17.89 6.85 4.94
C SER A 125 18.27 8.32 4.69
N HIS A 126 17.33 9.11 4.13
CA HIS A 126 17.50 10.54 3.86
C HIS A 126 16.31 11.34 4.42
N PRO A 127 16.39 11.83 5.66
CA PRO A 127 15.30 12.52 6.35
C PRO A 127 14.73 13.74 5.61
N SER A 128 15.59 14.52 4.94
CA SER A 128 15.18 15.70 4.16
C SER A 128 14.31 15.34 2.97
N LEU A 129 14.66 14.27 2.26
CA LEU A 129 13.89 13.79 1.10
C LEU A 129 12.51 13.27 1.50
N LEU A 130 12.42 12.51 2.58
CA LEU A 130 11.12 12.09 3.10
C LEU A 130 10.27 13.27 3.54
N ARG A 131 10.85 14.27 4.23
CA ARG A 131 10.13 15.49 4.60
C ARG A 131 9.60 16.26 3.39
N SER A 132 10.41 16.39 2.34
CA SER A 132 9.98 17.01 1.08
C SER A 132 8.83 16.23 0.43
N LEU A 133 8.92 14.90 0.40
CA LEU A 133 7.86 14.04 -0.11
C LEU A 133 6.55 14.23 0.65
N LEU A 134 6.60 14.28 1.98
CA LEU A 134 5.43 14.42 2.85
C LEU A 134 4.82 15.83 2.87
N LYS A 135 5.50 16.84 2.28
CA LYS A 135 4.94 18.19 2.10
C LYS A 135 4.05 18.34 0.87
N GLN A 136 3.99 17.32 0.02
CA GLN A 136 3.17 17.39 -1.19
C GLN A 136 1.68 17.49 -0.87
N ASP A 137 0.97 18.24 -1.70
CA ASP A 137 -0.45 18.46 -1.57
C ASP A 137 -1.26 17.14 -1.63
N GLY A 138 -2.22 17.02 -0.72
CA GLY A 138 -3.08 15.86 -0.62
C GLY A 138 -2.47 14.61 0.02
N LEU A 139 -1.12 14.51 0.15
CA LEU A 139 -0.48 13.35 0.78
C LEU A 139 -0.73 13.32 2.29
N GLN A 140 -0.69 14.48 2.94
CA GLN A 140 -0.96 14.58 4.39
C GLN A 140 -2.40 14.18 4.71
N GLU A 141 -3.37 14.71 3.97
CA GLU A 141 -4.78 14.37 4.13
C GLU A 141 -5.04 12.86 3.87
N ALA A 142 -4.41 12.31 2.83
CA ALA A 142 -4.52 10.90 2.52
C ALA A 142 -3.94 9.99 3.61
N LEU A 143 -2.84 10.41 4.27
CA LEU A 143 -2.25 9.72 5.41
C LEU A 143 -3.16 9.76 6.64
N GLU A 144 -3.74 10.92 6.95
CA GLU A 144 -4.69 11.08 8.06
C GLU A 144 -5.94 10.22 7.86
N GLY A 145 -6.37 10.04 6.61
CA GLY A 145 -7.47 9.16 6.24
C GLY A 145 -7.18 7.65 6.39
N GLN A 146 -5.91 7.27 6.62
CA GLN A 146 -5.45 5.88 6.74
C GLN A 146 -4.57 5.65 7.99
N PRO A 147 -5.08 5.92 9.19
CA PRO A 147 -4.27 5.92 10.41
C PRO A 147 -3.73 4.53 10.82
N GLY A 148 -4.25 3.45 10.25
CA GLY A 148 -3.82 2.07 10.51
C GLY A 148 -2.68 1.57 9.63
N SER A 149 -2.30 2.33 8.61
CA SER A 149 -1.36 1.89 7.59
C SER A 149 0.09 1.92 8.07
N TYR A 150 0.84 0.88 7.67
CA TYR A 150 2.29 0.84 7.71
C TYR A 150 2.84 0.99 6.29
N ILE A 151 3.58 2.05 6.05
CA ILE A 151 4.11 2.38 4.73
C ILE A 151 5.63 2.22 4.77
N LYS A 152 6.16 1.55 3.76
CA LYS A 152 7.57 1.23 3.66
C LYS A 152 8.04 1.34 2.23
N LEU A 153 9.16 2.03 2.03
CA LEU A 153 9.93 1.99 0.80
C LEU A 153 11.26 1.28 1.07
N GLN A 154 11.51 0.19 0.36
CA GLN A 154 12.74 -0.57 0.44
C GLN A 154 13.37 -0.72 -0.93
N PHE A 155 14.71 -0.78 -0.94
CA PHE A 155 15.50 -0.99 -2.14
C PHE A 155 16.11 -2.41 -2.12
N LYS A 156 15.80 -3.21 -3.15
CA LYS A 156 16.35 -4.55 -3.33
C LYS A 156 16.74 -4.74 -4.79
N GLU A 157 17.98 -5.18 -5.03
CA GLU A 157 18.44 -5.62 -6.36
C GLU A 157 18.09 -4.63 -7.49
N HIS A 158 18.39 -3.34 -7.30
CA HIS A 158 18.10 -2.24 -8.24
C HIS A 158 16.59 -1.94 -8.43
N LYS A 159 15.71 -2.56 -7.65
CA LYS A 159 14.27 -2.27 -7.62
C LYS A 159 13.90 -1.66 -6.29
N ALA A 160 13.15 -0.56 -6.35
CA ALA A 160 12.46 -0.01 -5.20
C ALA A 160 11.07 -0.61 -5.10
N VAL A 161 10.65 -0.96 -3.88
CA VAL A 161 9.32 -1.49 -3.60
C VAL A 161 8.66 -0.59 -2.55
N LEU A 162 7.68 0.19 -2.98
CA LEU A 162 6.77 0.89 -2.09
C LEU A 162 5.67 -0.08 -1.66
N SER A 163 5.47 -0.25 -0.36
CA SER A 163 4.45 -1.11 0.20
C SER A 163 3.64 -0.38 1.26
N LEU A 164 2.33 -0.60 1.24
CA LEU A 164 1.38 -0.22 2.27
C LEU A 164 0.77 -1.50 2.82
N THR A 165 0.80 -1.66 4.14
CA THR A 165 0.15 -2.81 4.81
C THR A 165 -0.76 -2.31 5.91
N GLU A 166 -1.94 -2.93 5.99
CA GLU A 166 -2.94 -2.66 7.02
C GLU A 166 -3.56 -3.96 7.49
N THR A 167 -3.92 -4.01 8.76
CA THR A 167 -4.65 -5.15 9.33
C THR A 167 -5.99 -4.62 9.84
N SER A 168 -7.09 -5.18 9.35
CA SER A 168 -8.44 -4.78 9.71
C SER A 168 -9.32 -6.00 9.96
N LYS A 169 -10.27 -5.88 10.90
CA LYS A 169 -11.27 -6.92 11.15
C LYS A 169 -12.29 -7.02 10.01
N LYS A 170 -12.58 -5.90 9.35
CA LYS A 170 -13.57 -5.81 8.27
C LYS A 170 -13.11 -4.76 7.25
N PRO A 171 -12.08 -5.07 6.44
CA PRO A 171 -11.76 -4.18 5.33
C PRO A 171 -12.92 -4.22 4.33
N ASP A 172 -13.22 -3.08 3.76
CA ASP A 172 -14.23 -2.89 2.72
C ASP A 172 -13.60 -2.27 1.46
N THR A 173 -14.36 -2.20 0.39
CA THR A 173 -13.92 -1.62 -0.88
C THR A 173 -13.45 -0.18 -0.70
N HIS A 174 -14.13 0.60 0.14
CA HIS A 174 -13.81 1.99 0.39
C HIS A 174 -12.44 2.16 1.10
N SER A 175 -12.11 1.30 2.07
CA SER A 175 -10.79 1.30 2.71
C SER A 175 -9.68 0.94 1.72
N LEU A 176 -9.93 0.00 0.80
CA LEU A 176 -8.98 -0.34 -0.27
C LEU A 176 -8.79 0.83 -1.25
N GLU A 177 -9.86 1.53 -1.63
CA GLU A 177 -9.77 2.73 -2.49
C GLU A 177 -8.95 3.84 -1.84
N LYS A 178 -9.15 4.11 -0.55
CA LYS A 178 -8.33 5.07 0.21
C LYS A 178 -6.85 4.68 0.21
N GLY A 179 -6.55 3.39 0.45
CA GLY A 179 -5.18 2.88 0.41
C GLY A 179 -4.54 3.06 -0.96
N VAL A 180 -5.26 2.77 -2.05
CA VAL A 180 -4.79 2.99 -3.41
C VAL A 180 -4.59 4.48 -3.71
N LYS A 181 -5.49 5.36 -3.26
CA LYS A 181 -5.33 6.81 -3.37
C LYS A 181 -4.05 7.26 -2.68
N LEU A 182 -3.80 6.81 -1.46
CA LEU A 182 -2.58 7.10 -0.73
C LEU A 182 -1.33 6.61 -1.46
N MET A 183 -1.34 5.38 -1.98
CA MET A 183 -0.24 4.85 -2.81
C MET A 183 0.02 5.72 -4.05
N LYS A 184 -1.03 6.19 -4.73
CA LYS A 184 -0.91 7.07 -5.89
C LYS A 184 -0.26 8.41 -5.54
N HIS A 185 -0.59 9.02 -4.40
CA HIS A 185 0.07 10.24 -3.94
C HIS A 185 1.57 10.02 -3.67
N PHE A 186 1.94 8.91 -3.01
CA PHE A 186 3.36 8.57 -2.82
C PHE A 186 4.08 8.36 -4.15
N ILE A 187 3.47 7.65 -5.11
CA ILE A 187 4.05 7.39 -6.43
C ILE A 187 4.24 8.71 -7.20
N ALA A 188 3.24 9.59 -7.19
CA ALA A 188 3.34 10.91 -7.81
C ALA A 188 4.50 11.71 -7.25
N GLY A 189 4.62 11.75 -5.93
CA GLY A 189 5.70 12.44 -5.26
C GLY A 189 7.08 11.87 -5.53
N LEU A 190 7.19 10.56 -5.58
CA LEU A 190 8.44 9.91 -5.96
C LEU A 190 8.82 10.19 -7.42
N HIS A 191 7.82 10.31 -8.30
CA HIS A 191 8.02 10.68 -9.71
C HIS A 191 8.50 12.13 -9.84
N GLU A 192 7.83 13.08 -9.18
CA GLU A 192 8.20 14.50 -9.18
C GLU A 192 9.62 14.74 -8.61
N GLN A 193 10.03 13.95 -7.63
CA GLN A 193 11.39 14.00 -7.08
C GLN A 193 12.44 13.24 -7.93
N GLY A 194 12.04 12.66 -9.06
CA GLY A 194 12.92 11.95 -9.99
C GLY A 194 13.43 10.59 -9.50
N PHE A 195 12.71 9.94 -8.55
CA PHE A 195 13.03 8.57 -8.13
C PHE A 195 12.50 7.53 -9.11
N ILE A 196 11.31 7.78 -9.67
CA ILE A 196 10.70 6.89 -10.67
C ILE A 196 11.11 7.37 -12.05
N ARG A 197 11.66 6.45 -12.86
CA ARG A 197 11.94 6.72 -14.28
C ARG A 197 10.83 6.12 -15.12
N GLU A 198 10.36 6.88 -16.07
CA GLU A 198 9.60 6.33 -17.18
C GLU A 198 10.51 5.41 -17.99
N LYS A 199 10.03 4.22 -18.33
CA LYS A 199 10.67 3.43 -19.36
C LYS A 199 10.35 4.12 -20.69
N ILE A 200 11.36 4.73 -21.27
CA ILE A 200 11.33 5.17 -22.66
C ILE A 200 11.23 3.95 -23.55
#